data_df932034fccadbf0d955c8520e67ba4e
#
_entry.id   df932034fccadbf0d955c8520e67ba4e
#
_cell.length_a   1.000
_cell.length_b   1.000
_cell.length_c   1.000
_cell.angle_alpha   90.00
_cell.angle_beta   90.00
_cell.angle_gamma   90.00
#
_symmetry.space_group_name_H-M   'P 1'
#
loop_
_entity.id
_entity.type
_entity.pdbx_description
1 polymer ?
#
loop_
_entity_poly.entity_id
_entity_poly.type
_entity_poly.pdbx_seq_one_letter_code
_entity_poly.pdbx_strand_id
1 'polypeptide(L)'
;MVQLFKWFHKQSGLTSAILKLAWTVSLTAPLAAQGIVPDPAPISHAAEVTIQVDLSKTVGVYKPIYGWFGYDEANYTTMPHGKELLSELHDLSPVPVYIRTHHLLTSGDGKAELKFSSTNVYSEDANGKPHYDFKILDGIFDAYQAAGVRPMVELGFMPRDLAADLPDRHEPYEVHFPQSTVSGNSNNPPKDYARWGELVRAVTAHLVERYGKYEVLQWYFEVWNEPDIDYWHATPQEYWNLYDYAVAGVRAALPGAKVGGPASTGPGNPKAYSFLQNFLEHVNSGRSAADGKLIPMDFISFHCKGSPRIDAGKVTMGIHSELHDAEQGFALIGSYPRFRKLPILLSEADPEGCAACSAKINPANNYRNGTLYPAYTAAAFKALFDLQDRHAVNLLAMLSWSFEFEDKDYFEGFRSLATNGIDKPVLNVFRMFGLMSGNRVGTLSSGRVPLDTLVSTGVRQTPDVDAFATYGDHEAAVLVWNYHDAEGAAEPATTTVTIKGIPASVHKVFLEHYRIDDTHSNAYTAWLAMGSPQHPTTSQYADLKAAGQLQLLTSPQWVDISNGRMSIATSIPRQGISLMRLAW
;
A
#
# COMPACT_ATOMS: atom_id res chain seq x y z
N MET A 1 -1.14 29.55 7.29
CA MET A 1 -0.87 29.98 8.67
C MET A 1 0.56 29.59 9.01
N VAL A 2 1.43 30.62 8.98
CA VAL A 2 2.88 30.56 9.07
C VAL A 2 3.27 30.42 10.54
N GLN A 3 3.57 29.21 11.03
CA GLN A 3 4.22 29.01 12.34
C GLN A 3 4.71 27.57 12.55
N LEU A 4 5.59 27.06 11.67
CA LEU A 4 6.35 25.82 11.96
C LEU A 4 7.73 25.77 11.26
N PHE A 5 8.27 26.92 10.85
CA PHE A 5 9.62 27.03 10.28
C PHE A 5 10.42 28.18 10.92
N LYS A 6 10.58 28.16 12.25
CA LYS A 6 11.56 29.01 12.96
C LYS A 6 12.09 28.31 14.19
N TRP A 7 12.92 27.29 14.00
CA TRP A 7 13.72 26.76 15.10
C TRP A 7 15.03 26.11 14.61
N PHE A 8 15.79 26.82 13.83
CA PHE A 8 17.22 26.54 13.60
C PHE A 8 17.90 27.81 13.13
N HIS A 9 18.24 28.72 14.05
CA HIS A 9 19.36 29.64 13.95
C HIS A 9 19.47 30.47 15.24
N LYS A 10 20.23 29.96 16.21
CA LYS A 10 20.98 30.75 17.19
C LYS A 10 21.76 29.83 18.10
N GLN A 11 23.02 29.66 17.78
CA GLN A 11 24.15 29.75 18.74
C GLN A 11 25.43 29.51 17.95
N SER A 12 26.05 30.60 17.56
CA SER A 12 27.46 30.68 17.23
C SER A 12 28.03 31.82 18.07
N GLY A 13 29.00 31.49 18.89
CA GLY A 13 29.82 32.49 19.59
C GLY A 13 30.34 31.98 20.92
N LEU A 14 31.51 31.37 20.91
CA LEU A 14 32.50 31.56 22.01
C LEU A 14 33.90 31.16 21.49
N THR A 15 34.77 32.07 21.75
CA THR A 15 36.12 32.32 21.32
C THR A 15 37.17 31.30 21.77
N SER A 16 38.18 31.18 20.91
CA SER A 16 39.48 30.51 21.12
C SER A 16 40.19 30.89 22.39
N ALA A 17 40.80 29.90 23.08
CA ALA A 17 41.96 30.08 23.94
C ALA A 17 42.98 28.97 23.66
N ILE A 18 44.14 29.37 23.16
CA ILE A 18 45.32 28.53 22.88
C ILE A 18 46.08 28.36 24.19
N LEU A 19 46.30 27.13 24.63
CA LEU A 19 47.32 26.84 25.68
C LEU A 19 48.32 25.82 25.13
N LYS A 20 49.57 26.29 24.96
CA LYS A 20 50.73 25.47 24.64
C LYS A 20 51.21 24.77 25.91
N LEU A 21 51.34 23.46 25.92
CA LEU A 21 52.08 22.71 26.93
C LEU A 21 53.19 21.91 26.26
N ALA A 22 54.40 22.11 26.73
CA ALA A 22 55.63 21.48 26.28
C ALA A 22 55.71 20.03 26.81
N TRP A 23 56.17 19.12 25.96
CA TRP A 23 56.46 17.73 26.31
C TRP A 23 57.94 17.55 26.58
N THR A 24 58.27 17.07 27.76
CA THR A 24 59.57 16.50 28.09
C THR A 24 59.52 14.98 27.92
N VAL A 25 60.40 14.46 27.07
CA VAL A 25 60.57 13.03 26.81
C VAL A 25 61.49 12.41 27.84
N SER A 26 60.99 11.46 28.62
CA SER A 26 61.83 10.54 29.40
C SER A 26 61.77 9.13 28.79
N LEU A 27 62.90 8.65 28.29
CA LEU A 27 63.05 7.26 27.84
C LEU A 27 63.25 6.34 29.05
N THR A 28 62.33 5.41 29.26
CA THR A 28 62.54 4.20 30.05
C THR A 28 62.09 3.00 29.22
N ALA A 29 63.00 2.03 29.03
CA ALA A 29 62.74 0.80 28.29
C ALA A 29 61.80 -0.11 29.08
N PRO A 30 60.84 -0.80 28.41
CA PRO A 30 60.00 -1.75 29.11
C PRO A 30 60.57 -3.20 29.04
N LEU A 31 60.49 -3.88 30.20
CA LEU A 31 60.55 -5.32 30.27
C LEU A 31 59.43 -5.95 29.43
N ALA A 32 59.76 -6.99 28.66
CA ALA A 32 58.78 -7.79 27.91
C ALA A 32 57.89 -8.56 28.89
N ALA A 33 56.64 -8.12 28.99
CA ALA A 33 55.56 -8.96 29.52
C ALA A 33 54.96 -9.76 28.37
N GLN A 34 55.00 -11.09 28.48
CA GLN A 34 54.28 -11.99 27.58
C GLN A 34 52.77 -11.74 27.76
N GLY A 35 52.20 -11.10 26.74
CA GLY A 35 50.75 -10.86 26.71
C GLY A 35 50.00 -12.17 26.50
N ILE A 36 49.16 -12.51 27.45
CA ILE A 36 48.06 -13.50 27.26
C ILE A 36 47.15 -12.90 26.18
N VAL A 37 47.12 -13.52 25.00
CA VAL A 37 46.13 -13.22 23.96
C VAL A 37 44.78 -13.64 24.55
N PRO A 38 43.82 -12.74 24.79
CA PRO A 38 42.50 -13.16 25.20
C PRO A 38 41.89 -14.05 24.13
N ASP A 39 41.31 -15.18 24.53
CA ASP A 39 40.50 -16.01 23.68
C ASP A 39 39.48 -15.14 22.94
N PRO A 40 39.28 -15.34 21.61
CA PRO A 40 38.25 -14.62 20.90
C PRO A 40 36.93 -14.88 21.63
N ALA A 41 36.24 -13.78 21.98
CA ALA A 41 34.91 -13.88 22.58
C ALA A 41 34.06 -14.83 21.71
N PRO A 42 33.27 -15.72 22.34
CA PRO A 42 32.44 -16.66 21.59
C PRO A 42 31.58 -15.86 20.63
N ILE A 43 31.63 -16.20 19.34
CA ILE A 43 30.74 -15.65 18.33
C ILE A 43 29.34 -15.97 18.82
N SER A 44 28.60 -14.96 19.27
CA SER A 44 27.20 -15.07 19.62
C SER A 44 26.46 -15.43 18.31
N HIS A 45 26.26 -16.72 18.08
CA HIS A 45 25.31 -17.14 17.04
C HIS A 45 23.97 -16.55 17.42
N ALA A 46 23.36 -15.75 16.53
CA ALA A 46 21.99 -15.31 16.70
C ALA A 46 21.13 -16.57 16.98
N ALA A 47 20.29 -16.51 18.00
CA ALA A 47 19.47 -17.66 18.38
C ALA A 47 18.60 -18.06 17.17
N GLU A 48 18.55 -19.38 16.91
CA GLU A 48 17.73 -19.93 15.85
C GLU A 48 16.24 -19.60 16.09
N VAL A 49 15.57 -19.09 15.06
CA VAL A 49 14.14 -18.79 15.10
C VAL A 49 13.36 -20.06 14.73
N THR A 50 12.47 -20.47 15.62
CA THR A 50 11.57 -21.60 15.37
C THR A 50 10.18 -21.09 15.01
N ILE A 51 9.64 -21.58 13.87
CA ILE A 51 8.29 -21.28 13.40
C ILE A 51 7.50 -22.57 13.36
N GLN A 52 6.35 -22.57 14.02
CA GLN A 52 5.42 -23.69 14.01
C GLN A 52 4.16 -23.31 13.25
N VAL A 53 3.77 -24.15 12.28
CA VAL A 53 2.54 -24.04 11.51
C VAL A 53 1.65 -25.23 11.80
N ASP A 54 0.41 -24.99 12.19
CA ASP A 54 -0.57 -26.03 12.53
C ASP A 54 -1.73 -26.02 11.53
N LEU A 55 -1.68 -26.87 10.51
CA LEU A 55 -2.70 -26.95 9.47
C LEU A 55 -4.07 -27.39 10.00
N SER A 56 -4.11 -28.06 11.17
CA SER A 56 -5.37 -28.46 11.80
C SER A 56 -6.09 -27.32 12.53
N LYS A 57 -5.40 -26.20 12.76
CA LYS A 57 -5.92 -25.04 13.49
C LYS A 57 -6.32 -23.91 12.56
N THR A 58 -7.52 -23.98 11.98
CA THR A 58 -8.08 -22.87 11.22
C THR A 58 -8.33 -21.66 12.11
N VAL A 59 -7.88 -20.48 11.67
CA VAL A 59 -8.09 -19.19 12.36
C VAL A 59 -9.04 -18.26 11.59
N GLY A 60 -9.27 -18.51 10.31
CA GLY A 60 -10.22 -17.75 9.49
C GLY A 60 -10.06 -18.02 8.00
N VAL A 61 -10.91 -17.43 7.19
CA VAL A 61 -10.80 -17.51 5.74
C VAL A 61 -9.64 -16.63 5.25
N TYR A 62 -8.89 -17.13 4.28
CA TYR A 62 -7.92 -16.31 3.55
C TYR A 62 -8.66 -15.45 2.52
N LYS A 63 -8.88 -14.19 2.84
CA LYS A 63 -9.49 -13.24 1.91
C LYS A 63 -8.41 -12.58 1.06
N PRO A 64 -8.65 -12.32 -0.23
CA PRO A 64 -7.69 -11.68 -1.12
C PRO A 64 -7.64 -10.15 -0.90
N ILE A 65 -7.39 -9.70 0.34
CA ILE A 65 -7.32 -8.27 0.66
C ILE A 65 -6.21 -7.55 -0.09
N TYR A 66 -5.24 -8.29 -0.64
CA TYR A 66 -4.13 -7.81 -1.45
C TYR A 66 -4.50 -7.49 -2.91
N GLY A 67 -5.65 -7.92 -3.40
CA GLY A 67 -6.06 -7.75 -4.79
C GLY A 67 -6.63 -6.35 -5.12
N TRP A 68 -6.12 -5.31 -4.45
CA TRP A 68 -6.58 -3.94 -4.58
C TRP A 68 -5.40 -3.00 -4.78
N PHE A 69 -5.46 -2.20 -5.85
CA PHE A 69 -4.42 -1.25 -6.22
C PHE A 69 -5.04 0.09 -6.59
N GLY A 70 -4.24 1.15 -6.56
CA GLY A 70 -4.71 2.46 -6.93
C GLY A 70 -3.59 3.45 -7.20
N TYR A 71 -3.93 4.59 -7.80
CA TYR A 71 -2.98 5.64 -8.16
C TYR A 71 -3.69 6.97 -8.46
N ASP A 72 -2.95 8.08 -8.32
CA ASP A 72 -3.42 9.43 -8.65
C ASP A 72 -3.50 9.65 -10.18
N GLU A 73 -2.65 8.95 -10.92
CA GLU A 73 -2.23 9.28 -12.28
C GLU A 73 -3.03 8.47 -13.31
N ALA A 74 -4.37 8.64 -13.33
CA ALA A 74 -5.29 7.86 -14.16
C ALA A 74 -4.93 7.85 -15.66
N ASN A 75 -4.28 8.90 -16.19
CA ASN A 75 -3.92 8.98 -17.60
C ASN A 75 -2.74 8.07 -17.99
N TYR A 76 -1.93 7.56 -17.04
CA TYR A 76 -0.94 6.52 -17.33
C TYR A 76 -1.57 5.14 -17.62
N THR A 77 -2.82 4.91 -17.22
CA THR A 77 -3.54 3.63 -17.45
C THR A 77 -3.53 3.21 -18.92
N THR A 78 -3.62 4.17 -19.84
CA THR A 78 -3.74 3.90 -21.28
C THR A 78 -2.39 3.79 -21.99
N MET A 79 -1.29 4.06 -21.30
CA MET A 79 0.06 3.95 -21.84
C MET A 79 0.54 2.48 -21.93
N PRO A 80 1.54 2.17 -22.77
CA PRO A 80 2.00 0.79 -22.99
C PRO A 80 2.32 0.02 -21.70
N HIS A 81 3.18 0.55 -20.83
CA HIS A 81 3.55 -0.13 -19.59
C HIS A 81 2.43 -0.13 -18.55
N GLY A 82 1.58 0.92 -18.53
CA GLY A 82 0.38 0.90 -17.71
C GLY A 82 -0.56 -0.26 -18.05
N LYS A 83 -0.79 -0.53 -19.34
CA LYS A 83 -1.56 -1.69 -19.81
C LYS A 83 -0.88 -3.03 -19.51
N GLU A 84 0.45 -3.09 -19.65
CA GLU A 84 1.25 -4.28 -19.31
C GLU A 84 1.07 -4.60 -17.83
N LEU A 85 1.28 -3.62 -16.95
CA LEU A 85 1.13 -3.79 -15.51
C LEU A 85 -0.30 -4.22 -15.12
N LEU A 86 -1.35 -3.65 -15.73
CA LEU A 86 -2.73 -4.10 -15.47
C LEU A 86 -2.93 -5.58 -15.78
N SER A 87 -2.34 -6.08 -16.86
CA SER A 87 -2.40 -7.51 -17.20
C SER A 87 -1.66 -8.36 -16.18
N GLU A 88 -0.49 -7.91 -15.70
CA GLU A 88 0.26 -8.58 -14.64
C GLU A 88 -0.49 -8.60 -13.31
N LEU A 89 -1.21 -7.51 -12.98
CA LEU A 89 -2.06 -7.46 -11.79
C LEU A 89 -3.25 -8.42 -11.90
N HIS A 90 -3.86 -8.56 -13.08
CA HIS A 90 -4.89 -9.58 -13.31
C HIS A 90 -4.38 -10.99 -13.03
N ASP A 91 -3.13 -11.28 -13.43
CA ASP A 91 -2.52 -12.61 -13.31
C ASP A 91 -2.03 -12.94 -11.90
N LEU A 92 -2.09 -11.99 -10.95
CA LEU A 92 -1.67 -12.24 -9.55
C LEU A 92 -2.52 -13.28 -8.85
N SER A 93 -3.80 -13.41 -9.21
CA SER A 93 -4.73 -14.21 -8.44
C SER A 93 -5.87 -14.74 -9.31
N PRO A 94 -6.44 -15.91 -8.97
CA PRO A 94 -7.68 -16.38 -9.58
C PRO A 94 -8.92 -15.58 -9.14
N VAL A 95 -8.78 -14.57 -8.29
CA VAL A 95 -9.86 -13.70 -7.80
C VAL A 95 -9.80 -12.33 -8.50
N PRO A 96 -10.93 -11.61 -8.58
CA PRO A 96 -10.93 -10.28 -9.19
C PRO A 96 -9.97 -9.31 -8.50
N VAL A 97 -9.21 -8.58 -9.31
CA VAL A 97 -8.38 -7.45 -8.88
C VAL A 97 -9.13 -6.15 -9.13
N TYR A 98 -9.08 -5.24 -8.17
CA TYR A 98 -9.74 -3.94 -8.22
C TYR A 98 -8.72 -2.80 -8.33
N ILE A 99 -9.06 -1.80 -9.15
CA ILE A 99 -8.22 -0.61 -9.38
C ILE A 99 -9.00 0.64 -8.99
N ARG A 100 -8.50 1.37 -7.99
CA ARG A 100 -8.97 2.68 -7.54
C ARG A 100 -8.12 3.76 -8.20
N THR A 101 -8.72 4.77 -8.77
CA THR A 101 -8.00 5.89 -9.40
C THR A 101 -8.62 7.22 -9.03
N HIS A 102 -7.77 8.22 -8.80
CA HIS A 102 -8.19 9.59 -8.57
C HIS A 102 -8.53 10.32 -9.88
N HIS A 103 -9.06 11.53 -9.76
CA HIS A 103 -9.25 12.50 -10.83
C HIS A 103 -10.17 12.06 -11.97
N LEU A 104 -11.05 11.08 -11.73
CA LEU A 104 -11.97 10.56 -12.76
C LEU A 104 -13.00 11.58 -13.24
N LEU A 105 -13.24 12.69 -12.50
CA LEU A 105 -14.18 13.75 -12.87
C LEU A 105 -13.50 15.11 -13.09
N THR A 106 -12.19 15.18 -12.92
CA THR A 106 -11.43 16.43 -12.94
C THR A 106 -11.28 16.98 -14.34
N SER A 107 -11.40 18.32 -14.49
CA SER A 107 -11.15 19.03 -15.74
C SER A 107 -9.65 19.22 -15.98
N GLY A 108 -9.19 18.96 -17.21
CA GLY A 108 -7.82 19.11 -17.65
C GLY A 108 -7.64 18.65 -19.09
N ASP A 109 -6.40 18.43 -19.54
CA ASP A 109 -6.10 18.08 -20.93
C ASP A 109 -6.00 16.56 -21.21
N GLY A 110 -6.12 15.73 -20.17
CA GLY A 110 -6.11 14.26 -20.28
C GLY A 110 -4.73 13.66 -20.57
N LYS A 111 -3.64 14.43 -20.45
CA LYS A 111 -2.29 13.89 -20.60
C LYS A 111 -1.83 13.16 -19.34
N ALA A 112 -0.96 12.17 -19.53
CA ALA A 112 -0.30 11.51 -18.44
C ALA A 112 0.73 12.42 -17.78
N GLU A 113 0.54 12.72 -16.50
CA GLU A 113 1.44 13.52 -15.69
C GLU A 113 1.47 13.01 -14.25
N LEU A 114 2.52 13.34 -13.50
CA LEU A 114 2.66 12.88 -12.12
C LEU A 114 1.69 13.62 -11.22
N LYS A 115 1.13 12.90 -10.24
CA LYS A 115 0.25 13.36 -9.18
C LYS A 115 -1.14 13.77 -9.64
N PHE A 116 -1.28 14.41 -10.76
CA PHE A 116 -2.55 14.96 -11.24
C PHE A 116 -2.98 14.26 -12.54
N SER A 117 -4.30 14.10 -12.68
CA SER A 117 -4.93 13.52 -13.87
C SER A 117 -6.21 14.24 -14.19
N SER A 118 -6.75 14.01 -15.37
CA SER A 118 -8.00 14.62 -15.80
C SER A 118 -8.68 13.76 -16.86
N THR A 119 -10.01 13.81 -16.86
CA THR A 119 -10.83 13.14 -17.89
C THR A 119 -11.72 14.14 -18.64
N ASN A 120 -11.94 15.31 -18.06
CA ASN A 120 -12.75 16.39 -18.62
C ASN A 120 -14.19 15.98 -18.91
N VAL A 121 -14.77 15.10 -18.10
CA VAL A 121 -16.11 14.52 -18.31
C VAL A 121 -17.25 15.51 -18.26
N TYR A 122 -17.04 16.70 -17.66
CA TYR A 122 -18.08 17.69 -17.46
C TYR A 122 -17.61 19.09 -17.85
N SER A 123 -18.46 19.78 -18.58
CA SER A 123 -18.33 21.21 -18.86
C SER A 123 -19.73 21.85 -18.93
N GLU A 124 -19.78 23.17 -18.93
CA GLU A 124 -21.02 23.93 -19.12
C GLU A 124 -20.91 24.87 -20.34
N ASP A 125 -22.01 25.01 -21.07
CA ASP A 125 -22.10 26.03 -22.12
C ASP A 125 -22.29 27.46 -21.53
N ALA A 126 -22.31 28.47 -22.36
CA ALA A 126 -22.47 29.87 -21.94
C ALA A 126 -23.78 30.15 -21.18
N ASN A 127 -24.76 29.25 -21.23
CA ASN A 127 -26.03 29.34 -20.52
C ASN A 127 -26.03 28.47 -19.26
N GLY A 128 -24.90 27.85 -18.90
CA GLY A 128 -24.76 26.93 -17.77
C GLY A 128 -25.42 25.57 -17.98
N LYS A 129 -25.65 25.15 -19.23
CA LYS A 129 -26.19 23.85 -19.54
C LYS A 129 -25.07 22.80 -19.53
N PRO A 130 -25.23 21.67 -18.78
CA PRO A 130 -24.26 20.61 -18.73
C PRO A 130 -23.98 19.97 -20.09
N HIS A 131 -22.72 19.67 -20.35
CA HIS A 131 -22.23 18.84 -21.44
C HIS A 131 -21.30 17.77 -20.86
N TYR A 132 -21.49 16.50 -21.31
CA TYR A 132 -20.72 15.35 -20.85
C TYR A 132 -19.87 14.81 -21.99
N ASP A 133 -18.56 14.60 -21.73
CA ASP A 133 -17.64 13.92 -22.66
C ASP A 133 -16.91 12.79 -21.93
N PHE A 134 -17.26 11.55 -22.25
CA PHE A 134 -16.72 10.38 -21.61
C PHE A 134 -15.49 9.78 -22.30
N LYS A 135 -15.02 10.37 -23.39
CA LYS A 135 -13.98 9.79 -24.24
C LYS A 135 -12.71 9.38 -23.51
N ILE A 136 -12.16 10.23 -22.62
CA ILE A 136 -10.94 9.93 -21.87
C ILE A 136 -11.25 8.92 -20.77
N LEU A 137 -12.36 9.09 -20.06
CA LEU A 137 -12.84 8.15 -19.05
C LEU A 137 -13.01 6.75 -19.64
N ASP A 138 -13.65 6.64 -20.79
CA ASP A 138 -13.83 5.36 -21.51
C ASP A 138 -12.50 4.69 -21.82
N GLY A 139 -11.50 5.44 -22.29
CA GLY A 139 -10.18 4.90 -22.57
C GLY A 139 -9.52 4.25 -21.35
N ILE A 140 -9.69 4.84 -20.15
CA ILE A 140 -9.18 4.32 -18.89
C ILE A 140 -9.93 3.03 -18.52
N PHE A 141 -11.25 3.06 -18.52
CA PHE A 141 -12.08 1.91 -18.14
C PHE A 141 -12.03 0.76 -19.17
N ASP A 142 -11.88 1.08 -20.47
CA ASP A 142 -11.65 0.07 -21.50
C ASP A 142 -10.33 -0.67 -21.27
N ALA A 143 -9.28 0.04 -20.80
CA ALA A 143 -8.01 -0.61 -20.45
C ALA A 143 -8.17 -1.57 -19.25
N TYR A 144 -8.97 -1.21 -18.24
CA TYR A 144 -9.31 -2.11 -17.14
C TYR A 144 -10.05 -3.37 -17.63
N GLN A 145 -11.07 -3.19 -18.46
CA GLN A 145 -11.82 -4.31 -19.02
C GLN A 145 -10.96 -5.21 -19.92
N ALA A 146 -10.09 -4.61 -20.74
CA ALA A 146 -9.18 -5.36 -21.61
C ALA A 146 -8.17 -6.20 -20.81
N ALA A 147 -7.72 -5.70 -19.65
CA ALA A 147 -6.83 -6.42 -18.74
C ALA A 147 -7.57 -7.41 -17.82
N GLY A 148 -8.91 -7.39 -17.76
CA GLY A 148 -9.68 -8.25 -16.87
C GLY A 148 -9.73 -7.81 -15.41
N VAL A 149 -9.34 -6.56 -15.10
CA VAL A 149 -9.43 -5.98 -13.76
C VAL A 149 -10.68 -5.13 -13.63
N ARG A 150 -11.12 -4.85 -12.39
CA ARG A 150 -12.36 -4.12 -12.09
C ARG A 150 -12.08 -2.76 -11.49
N PRO A 151 -12.84 -1.72 -11.88
CA PRO A 151 -12.74 -0.42 -11.23
C PRO A 151 -13.29 -0.42 -9.80
N MET A 152 -12.60 0.29 -8.91
CA MET A 152 -13.17 0.96 -7.75
C MET A 152 -13.28 2.43 -8.15
N VAL A 153 -14.50 2.87 -8.47
CA VAL A 153 -14.77 4.18 -9.06
C VAL A 153 -14.74 5.22 -7.96
N GLU A 154 -13.68 6.05 -7.91
CA GLU A 154 -13.68 7.22 -7.05
C GLU A 154 -14.45 8.36 -7.72
N LEU A 155 -15.46 8.87 -7.06
CA LEU A 155 -16.27 10.01 -7.51
C LEU A 155 -15.61 11.32 -7.07
N GLY A 156 -14.61 11.75 -7.83
CA GLY A 156 -13.77 12.92 -7.57
C GLY A 156 -12.81 13.21 -8.73
N PHE A 157 -12.13 14.36 -8.80
CA PHE A 157 -12.45 15.54 -7.98
C PHE A 157 -13.43 16.46 -8.72
N MET A 158 -13.67 17.68 -8.19
CA MET A 158 -14.70 18.57 -8.75
C MET A 158 -14.33 19.06 -10.15
N PRO A 159 -15.19 18.91 -11.17
CA PRO A 159 -15.00 19.56 -12.46
C PRO A 159 -14.98 21.09 -12.32
N ARG A 160 -14.10 21.77 -13.07
CA ARG A 160 -13.93 23.22 -13.00
C ARG A 160 -15.24 24.00 -13.11
N ASP A 161 -16.07 23.67 -14.08
CA ASP A 161 -17.31 24.41 -14.34
C ASP A 161 -18.42 24.13 -13.30
N LEU A 162 -18.28 23.07 -12.49
CA LEU A 162 -19.20 22.76 -11.40
C LEU A 162 -18.70 23.24 -10.03
N ALA A 163 -17.39 23.53 -9.91
CA ALA A 163 -16.81 23.99 -8.66
C ALA A 163 -17.38 25.33 -8.21
N ALA A 164 -17.55 25.52 -6.91
CA ALA A 164 -17.91 26.80 -6.31
C ALA A 164 -16.79 27.81 -6.55
N ASP A 165 -17.17 29.08 -6.70
CA ASP A 165 -16.22 30.20 -6.87
C ASP A 165 -15.59 30.56 -5.51
N LEU A 166 -14.55 29.83 -5.17
CA LEU A 166 -13.69 30.06 -4.01
C LEU A 166 -12.29 30.45 -4.50
N PRO A 167 -11.52 31.18 -3.69
CA PRO A 167 -10.13 31.46 -4.04
C PRO A 167 -9.39 30.17 -4.40
N ASP A 168 -8.71 30.16 -5.54
CA ASP A 168 -7.84 29.05 -5.94
C ASP A 168 -6.83 28.78 -4.82
N ARG A 169 -6.66 27.52 -4.50
CA ARG A 169 -5.65 27.05 -3.57
C ARG A 169 -4.74 26.07 -4.31
N HIS A 170 -3.48 26.11 -3.93
CA HIS A 170 -2.53 25.14 -4.46
C HIS A 170 -2.74 23.79 -3.82
N GLU A 171 -2.71 22.74 -4.63
CA GLU A 171 -2.67 21.36 -4.14
C GLU A 171 -1.44 21.15 -3.22
N PRO A 172 -1.50 20.27 -2.22
CA PRO A 172 -0.40 20.04 -1.29
C PRO A 172 0.95 19.75 -1.95
N TYR A 173 0.92 19.15 -3.14
CA TYR A 173 2.13 18.74 -3.88
C TYR A 173 2.41 19.58 -5.12
N GLU A 174 1.63 20.62 -5.40
CA GLU A 174 1.75 21.42 -6.63
C GLU A 174 3.14 22.07 -6.80
N VAL A 175 3.80 22.42 -5.70
CA VAL A 175 5.18 22.92 -5.71
C VAL A 175 6.18 21.93 -6.36
N HIS A 176 5.91 20.64 -6.31
CA HIS A 176 6.73 19.60 -6.92
C HIS A 176 6.25 19.24 -8.34
N PHE A 177 5.02 19.64 -8.71
CA PHE A 177 4.37 19.31 -9.98
C PHE A 177 3.74 20.57 -10.62
N PRO A 178 4.54 21.61 -10.91
CA PRO A 178 4.02 22.91 -11.31
C PRO A 178 3.45 22.97 -12.74
N GLN A 179 3.53 21.87 -13.50
CA GLN A 179 3.13 21.81 -14.91
C GLN A 179 1.76 21.16 -15.10
N SER A 180 1.07 20.84 -14.01
CA SER A 180 -0.27 20.26 -14.09
C SER A 180 -1.26 21.21 -14.75
N THR A 181 -2.11 20.65 -15.62
CA THR A 181 -3.23 21.36 -16.24
C THR A 181 -4.50 21.31 -15.39
N VAL A 182 -4.47 20.56 -14.28
CA VAL A 182 -5.57 20.45 -13.32
C VAL A 182 -5.73 21.78 -12.57
N SER A 183 -6.96 22.26 -12.45
CA SER A 183 -7.26 23.51 -11.75
C SER A 183 -7.22 23.34 -10.24
N GLY A 184 -6.65 24.31 -9.51
CA GLY A 184 -6.63 24.34 -8.04
C GLY A 184 -8.03 24.38 -7.38
N ASN A 185 -9.10 24.63 -8.13
CA ASN A 185 -10.47 24.58 -7.64
C ASN A 185 -11.09 23.16 -7.67
N SER A 186 -10.34 22.15 -8.09
CA SER A 186 -10.80 20.74 -8.09
C SER A 186 -11.18 20.24 -6.69
N ASN A 187 -10.66 20.86 -5.63
CA ASN A 187 -10.96 20.54 -4.24
C ASN A 187 -12.10 21.37 -3.64
N ASN A 188 -12.71 22.27 -4.42
CA ASN A 188 -13.84 23.09 -3.98
C ASN A 188 -15.15 22.30 -3.98
N PRO A 189 -16.13 22.64 -3.13
CA PRO A 189 -17.45 22.05 -3.19
C PRO A 189 -18.14 22.39 -4.52
N PRO A 190 -19.19 21.64 -4.89
CA PRO A 190 -20.00 22.02 -6.05
C PRO A 190 -20.76 23.31 -5.77
N LYS A 191 -20.90 24.18 -6.75
CA LYS A 191 -21.78 25.35 -6.67
C LYS A 191 -23.27 24.98 -6.58
N ASP A 192 -23.60 23.73 -6.96
CA ASP A 192 -24.95 23.17 -6.93
C ASP A 192 -24.88 21.66 -6.68
N TYR A 193 -25.31 21.21 -5.51
CA TYR A 193 -25.29 19.80 -5.11
C TYR A 193 -26.24 18.94 -5.94
N ALA A 194 -27.38 19.47 -6.42
CA ALA A 194 -28.28 18.71 -7.29
C ALA A 194 -27.61 18.40 -8.64
N ARG A 195 -26.85 19.37 -9.19
CA ARG A 195 -26.05 19.16 -10.40
C ARG A 195 -24.90 18.17 -10.18
N TRP A 196 -24.28 18.18 -9.00
CA TRP A 196 -23.32 17.14 -8.62
C TRP A 196 -23.95 15.75 -8.64
N GLY A 197 -25.11 15.59 -8.00
CA GLY A 197 -25.85 14.32 -8.02
C GLY A 197 -26.23 13.89 -9.43
N GLU A 198 -26.58 14.83 -10.32
CA GLU A 198 -26.89 14.56 -11.72
C GLU A 198 -25.66 14.15 -12.54
N LEU A 199 -24.51 14.79 -12.31
CA LEU A 199 -23.23 14.37 -12.92
C LEU A 199 -22.91 12.91 -12.52
N VAL A 200 -22.96 12.60 -11.23
CA VAL A 200 -22.70 11.25 -10.73
C VAL A 200 -23.69 10.23 -11.33
N ARG A 201 -24.97 10.60 -11.45
CA ARG A 201 -25.98 9.79 -12.12
C ARG A 201 -25.64 9.55 -13.60
N ALA A 202 -25.23 10.61 -14.32
CA ALA A 202 -24.89 10.53 -15.74
C ALA A 202 -23.66 9.64 -15.97
N VAL A 203 -22.59 9.79 -15.17
CA VAL A 203 -21.40 8.93 -15.21
C VAL A 203 -21.79 7.48 -14.94
N THR A 204 -22.54 7.20 -13.87
CA THR A 204 -22.96 5.84 -13.53
C THR A 204 -23.82 5.22 -14.62
N ALA A 205 -24.76 5.97 -15.20
CA ALA A 205 -25.62 5.50 -16.29
C ALA A 205 -24.80 5.17 -17.55
N HIS A 206 -23.83 6.02 -17.89
CA HIS A 206 -22.91 5.77 -18.99
C HIS A 206 -22.08 4.50 -18.79
N LEU A 207 -21.52 4.29 -17.59
CA LEU A 207 -20.79 3.07 -17.27
C LEU A 207 -21.67 1.82 -17.37
N VAL A 208 -22.93 1.90 -16.92
CA VAL A 208 -23.90 0.79 -17.06
C VAL A 208 -24.25 0.52 -18.52
N GLU A 209 -24.43 1.56 -19.33
CA GLU A 209 -24.71 1.43 -20.77
C GLU A 209 -23.53 0.77 -21.51
N ARG A 210 -22.30 1.19 -21.20
CA ARG A 210 -21.09 0.73 -21.89
C ARG A 210 -20.65 -0.67 -21.48
N TYR A 211 -20.60 -0.95 -20.17
CA TYR A 211 -20.02 -2.18 -19.62
C TYR A 211 -21.06 -3.21 -19.17
N GLY A 212 -22.32 -2.83 -19.15
CA GLY A 212 -23.41 -3.71 -18.77
C GLY A 212 -23.68 -3.72 -17.26
N LYS A 213 -24.97 -3.77 -16.93
CA LYS A 213 -25.48 -3.69 -15.55
C LYS A 213 -24.84 -4.72 -14.61
N TYR A 214 -24.68 -5.98 -15.06
CA TYR A 214 -24.20 -7.06 -14.21
C TYR A 214 -22.72 -6.91 -13.87
N GLU A 215 -21.92 -6.39 -14.77
CA GLU A 215 -20.51 -6.11 -14.49
C GLU A 215 -20.37 -4.90 -13.55
N VAL A 216 -21.05 -3.80 -13.82
CA VAL A 216 -20.98 -2.59 -12.99
C VAL A 216 -21.50 -2.83 -11.56
N LEU A 217 -22.43 -3.77 -11.35
CA LEU A 217 -22.85 -4.21 -10.01
C LEU A 217 -21.72 -4.91 -9.20
N GLN A 218 -20.65 -5.35 -9.85
CA GLN A 218 -19.49 -5.91 -9.16
C GLN A 218 -18.52 -4.81 -8.66
N TRP A 219 -18.61 -3.61 -9.21
CA TRP A 219 -17.73 -2.48 -8.90
C TRP A 219 -18.10 -1.83 -7.56
N TYR A 220 -17.18 -0.98 -7.07
CA TYR A 220 -17.36 -0.16 -5.86
C TYR A 220 -17.33 1.31 -6.26
N PHE A 221 -18.22 2.12 -5.68
CA PHE A 221 -18.27 3.57 -5.90
C PHE A 221 -17.91 4.25 -4.59
N GLU A 222 -16.76 4.91 -4.56
CA GLU A 222 -16.28 5.66 -3.40
C GLU A 222 -16.47 7.14 -3.61
N VAL A 223 -16.95 7.86 -2.59
CA VAL A 223 -17.23 9.29 -2.71
C VAL A 223 -16.05 10.08 -2.20
N TRP A 224 -15.33 10.74 -3.12
CA TRP A 224 -14.22 11.63 -2.85
C TRP A 224 -12.93 10.94 -2.35
N ASN A 225 -11.91 11.79 -1.99
CA ASN A 225 -10.65 11.40 -1.38
C ASN A 225 -10.24 12.38 -0.29
N GLU A 226 -9.89 11.88 0.90
CA GLU A 226 -9.32 12.61 2.04
C GLU A 226 -10.03 13.95 2.36
N PRO A 227 -11.37 13.97 2.54
CA PRO A 227 -12.13 15.19 2.75
C PRO A 227 -11.91 15.85 4.12
N ASP A 228 -11.07 15.27 4.96
CA ASP A 228 -10.68 15.79 6.27
C ASP A 228 -9.40 16.66 6.24
N ILE A 229 -8.77 16.78 5.06
CA ILE A 229 -7.59 17.63 4.81
C ILE A 229 -7.82 18.57 3.62
N ASP A 230 -6.75 19.17 3.06
CA ASP A 230 -6.85 20.20 2.02
C ASP A 230 -7.29 19.67 0.62
N TYR A 231 -7.66 18.39 0.51
CA TYR A 231 -8.42 17.89 -0.64
C TYR A 231 -9.92 18.24 -0.59
N TRP A 232 -10.38 18.94 0.45
CA TRP A 232 -11.73 19.46 0.56
C TRP A 232 -11.72 20.88 1.13
N HIS A 233 -12.12 21.87 0.34
CA HIS A 233 -12.09 23.29 0.71
C HIS A 233 -13.41 23.79 1.31
N ALA A 234 -14.12 22.93 2.03
CA ALA A 234 -15.37 23.29 2.67
C ALA A 234 -15.52 22.63 4.05
N THR A 235 -16.68 22.75 4.68
CA THR A 235 -16.96 22.17 5.98
C THR A 235 -17.25 20.66 5.88
N PRO A 236 -17.11 19.90 6.97
CA PRO A 236 -17.55 18.51 7.00
C PRO A 236 -19.03 18.33 6.65
N GLN A 237 -19.91 19.26 7.08
CA GLN A 237 -21.34 19.18 6.72
C GLN A 237 -21.57 19.31 5.21
N GLU A 238 -20.79 20.13 4.52
CA GLU A 238 -20.87 20.25 3.07
C GLU A 238 -20.37 18.99 2.37
N TYR A 239 -19.39 18.27 2.95
CA TYR A 239 -19.00 16.95 2.48
C TYR A 239 -20.12 15.90 2.72
N TRP A 240 -20.84 15.96 3.87
CA TRP A 240 -22.01 15.10 4.07
C TRP A 240 -23.05 15.29 2.98
N ASN A 241 -23.30 16.54 2.59
CA ASN A 241 -24.20 16.85 1.47
C ASN A 241 -23.65 16.29 0.13
N LEU A 242 -22.35 16.45 -0.14
CA LEU A 242 -21.72 15.88 -1.33
C LEU A 242 -21.94 14.37 -1.41
N TYR A 243 -21.69 13.67 -0.30
CA TYR A 243 -21.89 12.22 -0.17
C TYR A 243 -23.35 11.83 -0.43
N ASP A 244 -24.30 12.50 0.19
CA ASP A 244 -25.71 12.20 0.06
C ASP A 244 -26.22 12.31 -1.38
N TYR A 245 -25.84 13.38 -2.08
CA TYR A 245 -26.19 13.58 -3.50
C TYR A 245 -25.47 12.60 -4.42
N ALA A 246 -24.23 12.24 -4.13
CA ALA A 246 -23.50 11.22 -4.89
C ALA A 246 -24.17 9.86 -4.76
N VAL A 247 -24.50 9.43 -3.54
CA VAL A 247 -25.23 8.17 -3.27
C VAL A 247 -26.57 8.14 -4.00
N ALA A 248 -27.32 9.24 -3.92
CA ALA A 248 -28.60 9.35 -4.62
C ALA A 248 -28.42 9.24 -6.15
N GLY A 249 -27.39 9.88 -6.72
CA GLY A 249 -27.06 9.81 -8.15
C GLY A 249 -26.70 8.39 -8.61
N VAL A 250 -25.78 7.73 -7.91
CA VAL A 250 -25.39 6.33 -8.21
C VAL A 250 -26.61 5.41 -8.15
N ARG A 251 -27.40 5.49 -7.07
CA ARG A 251 -28.57 4.62 -6.86
C ARG A 251 -29.71 4.89 -7.85
N ALA A 252 -29.85 6.13 -8.33
CA ALA A 252 -30.82 6.46 -9.38
C ALA A 252 -30.45 5.81 -10.73
N ALA A 253 -29.17 5.74 -11.07
CA ALA A 253 -28.69 5.10 -12.29
C ALA A 253 -28.59 3.56 -12.16
N LEU A 254 -28.13 3.07 -11.00
CA LEU A 254 -27.90 1.64 -10.76
C LEU A 254 -28.41 1.24 -9.35
N PRO A 255 -29.70 0.93 -9.19
CA PRO A 255 -30.20 0.37 -7.95
C PRO A 255 -29.43 -0.90 -7.56
N GLY A 256 -28.86 -0.94 -6.35
CA GLY A 256 -28.05 -2.06 -5.87
C GLY A 256 -26.53 -1.89 -6.08
N ALA A 257 -26.07 -0.79 -6.68
CA ALA A 257 -24.64 -0.47 -6.71
C ALA A 257 -24.04 -0.38 -5.29
N LYS A 258 -22.78 -0.77 -5.13
CA LYS A 258 -22.07 -0.65 -3.85
C LYS A 258 -21.48 0.75 -3.74
N VAL A 259 -21.97 1.55 -2.80
CA VAL A 259 -21.51 2.93 -2.55
C VAL A 259 -21.02 3.08 -1.13
N GLY A 260 -19.91 3.78 -0.93
CA GLY A 260 -19.32 4.01 0.39
C GLY A 260 -18.34 5.18 0.43
N GLY A 261 -17.64 5.28 1.53
CA GLY A 261 -16.66 6.32 1.85
C GLY A 261 -16.34 6.30 3.36
N PRO A 262 -15.77 7.36 3.93
CA PRO A 262 -15.48 8.67 3.33
C PRO A 262 -14.08 8.77 2.68
N ALA A 263 -13.28 7.70 2.65
CA ALA A 263 -11.88 7.74 2.24
C ALA A 263 -11.07 8.80 3.01
N SER A 264 -11.33 8.96 4.31
CA SER A 264 -10.61 9.91 5.17
C SER A 264 -9.17 9.48 5.40
N THR A 265 -8.32 10.41 5.84
CA THR A 265 -6.98 10.07 6.31
C THR A 265 -7.00 9.15 7.54
N GLY A 266 -5.83 8.72 8.01
CA GLY A 266 -5.69 7.72 9.06
C GLY A 266 -6.25 8.15 10.42
N PRO A 267 -7.21 7.38 10.99
CA PRO A 267 -7.88 7.71 12.25
C PRO A 267 -7.00 7.58 13.51
N GLY A 268 -5.73 7.22 13.38
CA GLY A 268 -4.72 7.43 14.43
C GLY A 268 -4.50 8.91 14.74
N ASN A 269 -4.80 9.81 13.79
CA ASN A 269 -4.83 11.24 14.01
C ASN A 269 -6.18 11.66 14.63
N PRO A 270 -6.22 12.42 15.73
CA PRO A 270 -7.47 12.82 16.39
C PRO A 270 -8.45 13.60 15.50
N LYS A 271 -7.97 14.42 14.56
CA LYS A 271 -8.84 15.16 13.63
C LYS A 271 -9.50 14.17 12.64
N ALA A 272 -8.73 13.28 12.04
CA ALA A 272 -9.23 12.25 11.14
C ALA A 272 -10.19 11.28 11.86
N TYR A 273 -9.86 10.87 13.09
CA TYR A 273 -10.74 10.06 13.92
C TYR A 273 -12.11 10.73 14.13
N SER A 274 -12.10 12.01 14.53
CA SER A 274 -13.32 12.78 14.74
C SER A 274 -14.11 12.96 13.44
N PHE A 275 -13.43 13.13 12.31
CA PHE A 275 -14.10 13.23 11.01
C PHE A 275 -14.79 11.91 10.64
N LEU A 276 -14.08 10.78 10.73
CA LEU A 276 -14.66 9.46 10.46
C LEU A 276 -15.83 9.16 11.41
N GLN A 277 -15.69 9.44 12.71
CA GLN A 277 -16.75 9.25 13.69
C GLN A 277 -17.99 10.06 13.35
N ASN A 278 -17.86 11.35 13.04
CA ASN A 278 -18.97 12.22 12.70
C ASN A 278 -19.63 11.82 11.37
N PHE A 279 -18.86 11.35 10.40
CA PHE A 279 -19.38 10.78 9.16
C PHE A 279 -20.23 9.52 9.43
N LEU A 280 -19.69 8.59 10.22
CA LEU A 280 -20.45 7.40 10.61
C LEU A 280 -21.74 7.75 11.36
N GLU A 281 -21.72 8.76 12.23
CA GLU A 281 -22.90 9.22 12.93
C GLU A 281 -23.92 9.86 11.98
N HIS A 282 -23.46 10.68 10.99
CA HIS A 282 -24.33 11.21 9.94
C HIS A 282 -25.04 10.09 9.17
N VAL A 283 -24.32 9.04 8.76
CA VAL A 283 -24.92 7.91 8.04
C VAL A 283 -25.81 7.07 8.97
N ASN A 284 -25.45 6.92 10.25
CA ASN A 284 -26.16 6.08 11.22
C ASN A 284 -27.53 6.62 11.58
N SER A 285 -27.61 7.92 11.85
CA SER A 285 -28.79 8.58 12.45
C SER A 285 -29.39 9.72 11.61
N GLY A 286 -28.62 10.24 10.64
CA GLY A 286 -29.01 11.35 9.79
C GLY A 286 -30.02 11.00 8.70
N ARG A 287 -30.34 12.04 7.93
CA ARG A 287 -31.20 11.95 6.75
C ARG A 287 -30.46 12.56 5.56
N SER A 288 -30.57 11.90 4.42
CA SER A 288 -29.98 12.37 3.18
C SER A 288 -30.47 13.76 2.79
N ALA A 289 -29.54 14.68 2.56
CA ALA A 289 -29.84 16.02 2.06
C ALA A 289 -30.47 15.98 0.65
N ALA A 290 -30.27 14.91 -0.11
CA ALA A 290 -30.80 14.77 -1.45
C ALA A 290 -32.29 14.40 -1.50
N ASP A 291 -32.78 13.56 -0.56
CA ASP A 291 -34.15 13.03 -0.64
C ASP A 291 -34.85 12.82 0.72
N GLY A 292 -34.20 13.18 1.83
CA GLY A 292 -34.74 13.06 3.20
C GLY A 292 -34.84 11.63 3.74
N LYS A 293 -34.33 10.62 3.01
CA LYS A 293 -34.38 9.20 3.41
C LYS A 293 -33.20 8.81 4.28
N LEU A 294 -33.20 7.54 4.74
CA LEU A 294 -32.01 6.93 5.36
C LEU A 294 -30.87 6.88 4.35
N ILE A 295 -29.68 7.20 4.83
CA ILE A 295 -28.48 7.26 4.00
C ILE A 295 -27.94 5.84 3.80
N PRO A 296 -27.85 5.33 2.55
CA PRO A 296 -27.24 4.03 2.27
C PRO A 296 -25.72 4.11 2.40
N MET A 297 -25.12 3.00 2.87
CA MET A 297 -23.67 2.77 2.84
C MET A 297 -23.44 1.26 2.78
N ASP A 298 -22.65 0.80 1.81
CA ASP A 298 -22.39 -0.61 1.57
C ASP A 298 -21.00 -1.05 2.00
N PHE A 299 -20.07 -0.11 2.15
CA PHE A 299 -18.74 -0.30 2.69
C PHE A 299 -18.24 1.00 3.35
N ILE A 300 -17.22 0.86 4.17
CA ILE A 300 -16.55 1.99 4.84
C ILE A 300 -15.10 2.01 4.35
N SER A 301 -14.60 3.20 4.03
CA SER A 301 -13.21 3.36 3.62
C SER A 301 -12.49 4.45 4.40
N PHE A 302 -11.21 4.23 4.64
CA PHE A 302 -10.25 5.20 5.19
C PHE A 302 -8.83 4.77 4.84
N HIS A 303 -7.86 5.65 5.02
CA HIS A 303 -6.47 5.40 4.71
C HIS A 303 -5.67 5.00 5.96
N CYS A 304 -4.60 4.25 5.73
CA CYS A 304 -3.62 3.89 6.74
C CYS A 304 -2.23 4.14 6.17
N LYS A 305 -1.45 5.00 6.80
CA LYS A 305 -0.12 5.34 6.29
C LYS A 305 0.96 5.11 7.35
N GLY A 306 2.07 4.51 6.91
CA GLY A 306 3.30 4.50 7.66
C GLY A 306 3.92 5.91 7.78
N SER A 307 5.05 6.01 8.45
CA SER A 307 5.74 7.28 8.68
C SER A 307 7.26 7.14 8.58
N PRO A 308 7.80 6.79 7.38
CA PRO A 308 9.23 6.64 7.20
C PRO A 308 9.95 7.98 7.37
N ARG A 309 11.13 7.92 7.99
CA ARG A 309 11.99 9.06 8.21
C ARG A 309 13.45 8.70 8.00
N ILE A 310 14.31 9.70 7.85
CA ILE A 310 15.76 9.48 7.79
C ILE A 310 16.33 9.66 9.22
N ASP A 311 16.89 8.58 9.74
CA ASP A 311 17.63 8.57 11.00
C ASP A 311 19.10 8.22 10.71
N ALA A 312 20.04 9.11 11.07
CA ALA A 312 21.48 8.91 10.84
C ALA A 312 21.84 8.51 9.38
N GLY A 313 21.18 9.09 8.39
CA GLY A 313 21.40 8.85 6.98
C GLY A 313 20.80 7.53 6.45
N LYS A 314 20.00 6.83 7.25
CA LYS A 314 19.28 5.61 6.88
C LYS A 314 17.78 5.79 7.02
N VAL A 315 17.02 5.09 6.17
CA VAL A 315 15.56 5.06 6.30
C VAL A 315 15.17 4.23 7.51
N THR A 316 14.27 4.78 8.32
CA THR A 316 13.57 4.07 9.37
C THR A 316 12.09 4.13 9.07
N MET A 317 11.50 2.97 8.79
CA MET A 317 10.07 2.82 8.52
C MET A 317 9.24 3.10 9.78
N GLY A 318 7.99 3.38 9.60
CA GLY A 318 7.05 3.63 10.68
C GLY A 318 5.81 2.77 10.54
N ILE A 319 5.97 1.44 10.50
CA ILE A 319 4.84 0.49 10.37
C ILE A 319 3.79 0.69 11.48
N HIS A 320 4.23 1.13 12.67
CA HIS A 320 3.32 1.41 13.78
C HIS A 320 2.26 2.46 13.44
N SER A 321 2.56 3.46 12.61
CA SER A 321 1.59 4.48 12.23
C SER A 321 0.44 3.88 11.41
N GLU A 322 0.75 3.08 10.38
CA GLU A 322 -0.25 2.39 9.57
C GLU A 322 -1.13 1.45 10.42
N LEU A 323 -0.49 0.67 11.28
CA LEU A 323 -1.21 -0.28 12.13
C LEU A 323 -2.04 0.42 13.22
N HIS A 324 -1.58 1.55 13.74
CA HIS A 324 -2.34 2.37 14.68
C HIS A 324 -3.57 2.99 14.01
N ASP A 325 -3.44 3.51 12.79
CA ASP A 325 -4.56 3.99 11.99
C ASP A 325 -5.62 2.88 11.81
N ALA A 326 -5.17 1.69 11.40
CA ALA A 326 -6.07 0.54 11.22
C ALA A 326 -6.76 0.14 12.55
N GLU A 327 -6.02 0.07 13.66
CA GLU A 327 -6.58 -0.29 14.96
C GLU A 327 -7.63 0.71 15.42
N GLN A 328 -7.36 2.02 15.33
CA GLN A 328 -8.32 3.05 15.71
C GLN A 328 -9.59 3.01 14.84
N GLY A 329 -9.43 2.86 13.52
CA GLY A 329 -10.56 2.73 12.59
C GLY A 329 -11.39 1.48 12.84
N PHE A 330 -10.74 0.32 13.02
CA PHE A 330 -11.44 -0.95 13.30
C PHE A 330 -12.18 -0.92 14.65
N ALA A 331 -11.56 -0.36 15.69
CA ALA A 331 -12.19 -0.19 17.00
C ALA A 331 -13.44 0.71 16.90
N LEU A 332 -13.32 1.84 16.21
CA LEU A 332 -14.42 2.77 15.99
C LEU A 332 -15.58 2.10 15.24
N ILE A 333 -15.33 1.50 14.08
CA ILE A 333 -16.35 0.84 13.25
C ILE A 333 -16.97 -0.35 14.00
N GLY A 334 -16.15 -1.13 14.71
CA GLY A 334 -16.59 -2.27 15.54
C GLY A 334 -17.57 -1.86 16.66
N SER A 335 -17.50 -0.62 17.13
CA SER A 335 -18.41 -0.08 18.14
C SER A 335 -19.84 0.16 17.65
N TYR A 336 -20.05 0.26 16.31
CA TYR A 336 -21.36 0.48 15.71
C TYR A 336 -22.03 -0.83 15.30
N PRO A 337 -23.14 -1.26 15.92
CA PRO A 337 -23.86 -2.50 15.54
C PRO A 337 -24.27 -2.53 14.06
N ARG A 338 -24.60 -1.38 13.47
CA ARG A 338 -24.99 -1.24 12.06
C ARG A 338 -23.81 -1.49 11.12
N PHE A 339 -22.60 -1.06 11.49
CA PHE A 339 -21.46 -0.97 10.57
C PHE A 339 -20.42 -2.10 10.74
N ARG A 340 -20.34 -2.71 11.92
CA ARG A 340 -19.31 -3.71 12.25
C ARG A 340 -19.20 -4.90 11.29
N LYS A 341 -20.26 -5.18 10.51
CA LYS A 341 -20.27 -6.26 9.50
C LYS A 341 -20.06 -5.77 8.08
N LEU A 342 -20.13 -4.45 7.85
CA LEU A 342 -19.88 -3.90 6.52
C LEU A 342 -18.41 -4.15 6.14
N PRO A 343 -18.15 -4.33 4.83
CA PRO A 343 -16.78 -4.36 4.32
C PRO A 343 -16.03 -3.09 4.70
N ILE A 344 -14.80 -3.24 5.17
CA ILE A 344 -13.86 -2.14 5.37
C ILE A 344 -12.82 -2.22 4.26
N LEU A 345 -12.64 -1.12 3.55
CA LEU A 345 -11.61 -0.93 2.56
C LEU A 345 -10.59 0.08 3.11
N LEU A 346 -9.37 -0.39 3.40
CA LEU A 346 -8.24 0.52 3.57
C LEU A 346 -7.87 0.98 2.17
N SER A 347 -8.53 2.07 1.71
CA SER A 347 -8.48 2.48 0.31
C SER A 347 -7.17 3.16 -0.10
N GLU A 348 -6.24 3.31 0.85
CA GLU A 348 -4.80 3.46 0.68
C GLU A 348 -4.10 2.91 1.93
N ALA A 349 -3.29 1.87 1.78
CA ALA A 349 -2.56 1.20 2.85
C ALA A 349 -1.10 1.03 2.44
N ASP A 350 -0.25 1.98 2.83
CA ASP A 350 1.10 2.14 2.31
C ASP A 350 2.08 2.69 3.34
N PRO A 351 3.40 2.54 3.09
CA PRO A 351 4.40 3.10 3.98
C PRO A 351 4.36 4.61 4.18
N GLU A 352 3.81 5.40 3.22
CA GLU A 352 3.72 6.87 3.30
C GLU A 352 2.72 7.44 2.28
N GLY A 353 2.55 8.79 2.26
CA GLY A 353 1.58 9.50 1.41
C GLY A 353 1.95 9.52 -0.08
N CYS A 354 2.89 10.36 -0.51
CA CYS A 354 3.11 10.70 -1.93
C CYS A 354 3.76 9.58 -2.75
N ALA A 355 3.00 8.88 -3.59
CA ALA A 355 3.51 7.87 -4.53
C ALA A 355 4.41 8.48 -5.63
N ALA A 356 4.00 9.60 -6.20
CA ALA A 356 4.70 10.32 -7.26
C ALA A 356 5.95 11.10 -6.80
N CYS A 357 6.20 11.18 -5.48
CA CYS A 357 7.40 11.84 -4.94
C CYS A 357 8.60 10.89 -5.04
N SER A 358 9.51 11.15 -5.97
CA SER A 358 10.70 10.33 -6.19
C SER A 358 11.80 10.55 -5.15
N ALA A 359 12.89 9.78 -5.23
CA ALA A 359 14.08 9.99 -4.41
C ALA A 359 14.82 11.30 -4.71
N LYS A 360 14.55 11.94 -5.86
CA LYS A 360 15.03 13.30 -6.16
C LYS A 360 14.35 14.36 -5.29
N ILE A 361 13.07 14.15 -4.96
CA ILE A 361 12.30 15.02 -4.05
C ILE A 361 12.65 14.71 -2.60
N ASN A 362 12.67 13.42 -2.23
CA ASN A 362 13.03 12.95 -0.90
C ASN A 362 13.93 11.70 -1.01
N PRO A 363 15.23 11.81 -0.70
CA PRO A 363 16.16 10.67 -0.79
C PRO A 363 15.74 9.43 0.00
N ALA A 364 14.95 9.61 1.06
CA ALA A 364 14.38 8.50 1.83
C ALA A 364 13.55 7.55 0.96
N ASN A 365 12.90 8.05 -0.08
CA ASN A 365 12.03 7.27 -0.95
C ASN A 365 12.76 6.17 -1.75
N ASN A 366 14.10 6.18 -1.75
CA ASN A 366 14.89 5.15 -2.46
C ASN A 366 14.63 3.72 -1.94
N TYR A 367 14.21 3.55 -0.67
CA TYR A 367 13.84 2.23 -0.11
C TYR A 367 12.77 1.49 -0.92
N ARG A 368 11.94 2.23 -1.67
CA ARG A 368 10.84 1.70 -2.49
C ARG A 368 11.32 0.86 -3.69
N ASN A 369 12.61 0.92 -4.03
CA ASN A 369 13.18 0.14 -5.12
C ASN A 369 13.62 -1.26 -4.68
N GLY A 370 13.99 -1.43 -3.40
CA GLY A 370 14.59 -2.65 -2.85
C GLY A 370 13.64 -3.52 -2.04
N THR A 371 14.23 -4.35 -1.18
CA THR A 371 13.53 -5.40 -0.43
C THR A 371 12.81 -4.89 0.82
N LEU A 372 13.10 -3.67 1.29
CA LEU A 372 12.45 -3.10 2.48
C LEU A 372 10.94 -2.91 2.28
N TYR A 373 10.52 -2.45 1.09
CA TYR A 373 9.09 -2.25 0.79
C TYR A 373 8.29 -3.57 0.80
N PRO A 374 8.67 -4.63 0.08
CA PRO A 374 7.94 -5.90 0.17
C PRO A 374 7.96 -6.52 1.56
N ALA A 375 9.06 -6.40 2.33
CA ALA A 375 9.11 -6.93 3.70
C ALA A 375 8.16 -6.19 4.65
N TYR A 376 8.09 -4.87 4.54
CA TYR A 376 7.07 -4.04 5.21
C TYR A 376 5.66 -4.52 4.86
N THR A 377 5.36 -4.68 3.55
CA THR A 377 4.05 -5.12 3.07
C THR A 377 3.66 -6.50 3.62
N ALA A 378 4.60 -7.46 3.69
CA ALA A 378 4.34 -8.78 4.26
C ALA A 378 4.01 -8.72 5.76
N ALA A 379 4.75 -7.92 6.54
CA ALA A 379 4.50 -7.74 7.96
C ALA A 379 3.16 -7.04 8.23
N ALA A 380 2.87 -5.96 7.48
CA ALA A 380 1.59 -5.23 7.58
C ALA A 380 0.40 -6.12 7.22
N PHE A 381 0.51 -6.93 6.17
CA PHE A 381 -0.54 -7.84 5.72
C PHE A 381 -1.05 -8.78 6.81
N LYS A 382 -0.14 -9.43 7.53
CA LYS A 382 -0.51 -10.30 8.66
C LYS A 382 -1.10 -9.47 9.81
N ALA A 383 -0.44 -8.38 10.19
CA ALA A 383 -0.87 -7.55 11.30
C ALA A 383 -2.30 -7.00 11.10
N LEU A 384 -2.67 -6.63 9.87
CA LEU A 384 -4.02 -6.19 9.53
C LEU A 384 -5.07 -7.31 9.70
N PHE A 385 -4.74 -8.56 9.35
CA PHE A 385 -5.62 -9.69 9.66
C PHE A 385 -5.74 -9.92 11.17
N ASP A 386 -4.65 -9.80 11.92
CA ASP A 386 -4.68 -9.96 13.38
C ASP A 386 -5.52 -8.84 14.04
N LEU A 387 -5.45 -7.60 13.54
CA LEU A 387 -6.29 -6.48 13.97
C LEU A 387 -7.77 -6.67 13.60
N GLN A 388 -8.06 -7.14 12.37
CA GLN A 388 -9.42 -7.51 11.95
C GLN A 388 -10.05 -8.51 12.92
N ASP A 389 -9.29 -9.55 13.29
CA ASP A 389 -9.77 -10.60 14.18
C ASP A 389 -9.96 -10.05 15.61
N ARG A 390 -9.05 -9.22 16.11
CA ARG A 390 -9.13 -8.55 17.41
C ARG A 390 -10.41 -7.75 17.56
N HIS A 391 -10.77 -6.96 16.54
CA HIS A 391 -11.95 -6.07 16.58
C HIS A 391 -13.22 -6.72 16.01
N ALA A 392 -13.13 -7.94 15.51
CA ALA A 392 -14.24 -8.70 14.91
C ALA A 392 -14.96 -7.93 13.78
N VAL A 393 -14.19 -7.21 12.95
CA VAL A 393 -14.65 -6.44 11.79
C VAL A 393 -14.44 -7.19 10.48
N ASN A 394 -14.86 -6.62 9.36
CA ASN A 394 -14.83 -7.28 8.05
C ASN A 394 -13.88 -6.54 7.09
N LEU A 395 -12.57 -6.74 7.23
CA LEU A 395 -11.59 -6.20 6.29
C LEU A 395 -11.75 -6.86 4.91
N LEU A 396 -11.88 -6.05 3.86
CA LEU A 396 -12.03 -6.48 2.48
C LEU A 396 -10.83 -6.09 1.61
N ALA A 397 -10.21 -4.94 1.88
CA ALA A 397 -9.09 -4.42 1.08
C ALA A 397 -7.97 -3.85 1.95
N MET A 398 -6.73 -4.19 1.58
CA MET A 398 -5.50 -3.50 1.90
C MET A 398 -4.96 -2.97 0.56
N LEU A 399 -5.45 -1.80 0.15
CA LEU A 399 -5.19 -1.27 -1.18
C LEU A 399 -3.82 -0.62 -1.24
N SER A 400 -2.94 -1.14 -2.10
CA SER A 400 -1.64 -0.52 -2.37
C SER A 400 -1.81 0.63 -3.34
N TRP A 401 -1.44 1.85 -2.91
CA TRP A 401 -1.48 3.05 -3.74
C TRP A 401 -0.20 3.16 -4.55
N SER A 402 -0.06 2.28 -5.56
CA SER A 402 1.13 2.12 -6.39
C SER A 402 0.76 1.68 -7.78
N PHE A 403 1.39 2.29 -8.79
CA PHE A 403 1.22 1.94 -10.19
C PHE A 403 2.55 1.94 -10.94
N GLU A 404 2.61 2.55 -12.13
CA GLU A 404 3.81 2.74 -12.94
C GLU A 404 3.72 4.07 -13.68
N PHE A 405 4.87 4.72 -13.86
CA PHE A 405 5.01 5.98 -14.59
C PHE A 405 5.99 5.80 -15.75
N GLU A 406 5.52 5.98 -16.98
CA GLU A 406 6.36 5.93 -18.17
C GLU A 406 7.23 7.19 -18.31
N ASP A 407 8.33 7.06 -19.08
CA ASP A 407 9.26 8.16 -19.38
C ASP A 407 9.90 8.80 -18.14
N LYS A 408 10.06 8.02 -17.08
CA LYS A 408 10.81 8.38 -15.88
C LYS A 408 12.12 7.61 -15.81
N ASP A 409 13.08 8.13 -15.03
CA ASP A 409 14.34 7.43 -14.80
C ASP A 409 14.08 6.07 -14.13
N TYR A 410 14.84 5.04 -14.54
CA TYR A 410 14.77 3.73 -13.92
C TYR A 410 15.10 3.81 -12.44
N PHE A 411 14.27 3.18 -11.62
CA PHE A 411 14.44 3.09 -10.16
C PHE A 411 14.63 4.45 -9.48
N GLU A 412 13.93 5.47 -9.94
CA GLU A 412 14.00 6.82 -9.37
C GLU A 412 13.43 6.94 -7.93
N GLY A 413 12.85 5.88 -7.38
CA GLY A 413 12.33 5.86 -6.01
C GLY A 413 10.87 6.27 -5.91
N PHE A 414 10.11 6.25 -6.98
CA PHE A 414 8.65 6.35 -6.91
C PHE A 414 8.06 5.16 -6.15
N ARG A 415 6.93 5.35 -5.44
CA ARG A 415 6.14 4.23 -4.95
C ARG A 415 5.34 3.66 -6.12
N SER A 416 5.97 2.76 -6.83
CA SER A 416 5.43 2.08 -8.00
C SER A 416 5.74 0.59 -7.94
N LEU A 417 4.92 -0.21 -8.62
CA LEU A 417 5.07 -1.67 -8.71
C LEU A 417 6.12 -2.07 -9.74
N ALA A 418 6.27 -1.24 -10.77
CA ALA A 418 7.25 -1.41 -11.84
C ALA A 418 7.91 -0.07 -12.19
N THR A 419 8.91 -0.09 -13.07
CA THR A 419 9.61 1.06 -13.64
C THR A 419 9.96 0.79 -15.10
N ASN A 420 9.32 1.51 -16.03
CA ASN A 420 9.45 1.33 -17.48
C ASN A 420 9.33 -0.16 -17.89
N GLY A 421 8.30 -0.84 -17.39
CA GLY A 421 8.01 -2.25 -17.65
C GLY A 421 8.90 -3.25 -16.91
N ILE A 422 9.77 -2.83 -15.99
CA ILE A 422 10.58 -3.71 -15.14
C ILE A 422 9.94 -3.81 -13.76
N ASP A 423 9.59 -5.00 -13.34
CA ASP A 423 8.96 -5.26 -12.05
C ASP A 423 9.90 -4.97 -10.88
N LYS A 424 9.36 -4.31 -9.87
CA LYS A 424 10.07 -4.10 -8.61
C LYS A 424 9.81 -5.26 -7.64
N PRO A 425 10.68 -5.45 -6.64
CA PRO A 425 10.52 -6.52 -5.65
C PRO A 425 9.15 -6.53 -4.96
N VAL A 426 8.52 -5.36 -4.79
CA VAL A 426 7.20 -5.26 -4.14
C VAL A 426 6.08 -5.95 -4.95
N LEU A 427 6.14 -5.96 -6.28
CA LEU A 427 5.15 -6.70 -7.08
C LEU A 427 5.22 -8.20 -6.79
N ASN A 428 6.42 -8.71 -6.49
CA ASN A 428 6.60 -10.13 -6.19
C ASN A 428 6.00 -10.56 -4.83
N VAL A 429 5.87 -9.68 -3.83
CA VAL A 429 5.16 -10.05 -2.61
C VAL A 429 3.66 -10.22 -2.87
N PHE A 430 3.08 -9.41 -3.77
CA PHE A 430 1.69 -9.60 -4.21
C PHE A 430 1.52 -10.92 -5.00
N ARG A 431 2.49 -11.29 -5.85
CA ARG A 431 2.51 -12.61 -6.49
C ARG A 431 2.55 -13.74 -5.45
N MET A 432 3.36 -13.60 -4.39
CA MET A 432 3.38 -14.58 -3.29
C MET A 432 2.01 -14.67 -2.61
N PHE A 433 1.32 -13.55 -2.35
CA PHE A 433 -0.04 -13.59 -1.79
C PHE A 433 -1.02 -14.31 -2.72
N GLY A 434 -0.92 -14.09 -4.04
CA GLY A 434 -1.75 -14.74 -5.04
C GLY A 434 -1.55 -16.27 -5.14
N LEU A 435 -0.38 -16.77 -4.73
CA LEU A 435 -0.07 -18.20 -4.67
C LEU A 435 -0.58 -18.89 -3.39
N MET A 436 -1.22 -18.15 -2.48
CA MET A 436 -1.80 -18.67 -1.25
C MET A 436 -3.32 -18.81 -1.40
N SER A 437 -3.90 -19.82 -0.78
CA SER A 437 -5.35 -20.08 -0.90
C SER A 437 -5.95 -20.77 0.35
N GLY A 438 -7.27 -20.93 0.37
CA GLY A 438 -7.98 -21.69 1.39
C GLY A 438 -8.23 -20.90 2.68
N ASN A 439 -7.87 -21.48 3.83
CA ASN A 439 -8.06 -20.88 5.14
C ASN A 439 -6.73 -20.50 5.79
N ARG A 440 -6.73 -19.39 6.52
CA ARG A 440 -5.62 -19.04 7.40
C ARG A 440 -5.51 -20.07 8.53
N VAL A 441 -4.29 -20.49 8.84
CA VAL A 441 -4.03 -21.47 9.90
C VAL A 441 -3.09 -20.92 10.97
N GLY A 442 -3.07 -21.56 12.13
CA GLY A 442 -2.31 -21.09 13.27
C GLY A 442 -0.80 -21.12 13.03
N THR A 443 -0.14 -19.99 13.25
CA THR A 443 1.32 -19.85 13.23
C THR A 443 1.84 -19.38 14.59
N LEU A 444 3.03 -19.83 14.97
CA LEU A 444 3.74 -19.39 16.17
C LEU A 444 5.22 -19.28 15.86
N SER A 445 5.78 -18.08 15.96
CA SER A 445 7.21 -17.82 15.80
C SER A 445 7.86 -17.37 17.11
N SER A 446 9.05 -17.89 17.40
CA SER A 446 9.88 -17.42 18.52
C SER A 446 10.52 -16.06 18.25
N GLY A 447 10.57 -15.62 16.98
CA GLY A 447 11.15 -14.35 16.54
C GLY A 447 10.13 -13.25 16.26
N ARG A 448 8.83 -13.49 16.50
CA ARG A 448 7.79 -12.50 16.22
C ARG A 448 7.83 -11.32 17.19
N VAL A 449 7.59 -10.14 16.68
CA VAL A 449 7.27 -8.97 17.49
C VAL A 449 5.78 -9.02 17.86
N PRO A 450 5.40 -8.86 19.15
CA PRO A 450 3.99 -8.85 19.54
C PRO A 450 3.18 -7.76 18.83
N LEU A 451 1.91 -8.05 18.48
CA LEU A 451 1.04 -7.12 17.76
C LEU A 451 0.91 -5.76 18.46
N ASP A 452 0.80 -5.75 19.80
CA ASP A 452 0.72 -4.49 20.57
C ASP A 452 2.00 -3.64 20.43
N THR A 453 3.16 -4.29 20.30
CA THR A 453 4.44 -3.62 20.02
C THR A 453 4.49 -3.10 18.58
N LEU A 454 4.05 -3.91 17.61
CA LEU A 454 3.94 -3.47 16.21
C LEU A 454 3.09 -2.20 16.08
N VAL A 455 1.92 -2.18 16.74
CA VAL A 455 0.98 -1.05 16.71
C VAL A 455 1.51 0.17 17.46
N SER A 456 2.21 -0.02 18.59
CA SER A 456 2.62 1.11 19.43
C SER A 456 3.97 1.71 19.04
N THR A 457 4.94 0.90 18.61
CA THR A 457 6.33 1.33 18.39
C THR A 457 6.96 0.83 17.09
N GLY A 458 6.35 -0.17 16.42
CA GLY A 458 6.94 -0.81 15.25
C GLY A 458 8.06 -1.78 15.60
N VAL A 459 8.93 -2.06 14.64
CA VAL A 459 10.02 -3.02 14.75
C VAL A 459 11.35 -2.29 14.93
N ARG A 460 11.76 -2.04 16.19
CA ARG A 460 12.86 -1.14 16.53
C ARG A 460 14.11 -1.81 17.09
N GLN A 461 13.99 -2.91 17.82
CA GLN A 461 15.11 -3.54 18.52
C GLN A 461 15.54 -4.84 17.84
N THR A 462 14.69 -5.82 17.87
CA THR A 462 14.88 -7.10 17.20
C THR A 462 14.04 -7.16 15.92
N PRO A 463 14.51 -7.83 14.87
CA PRO A 463 13.68 -8.04 13.68
C PRO A 463 12.40 -8.80 14.03
N ASP A 464 11.34 -8.53 13.31
CA ASP A 464 10.14 -9.35 13.28
C ASP A 464 10.37 -10.49 12.30
N VAL A 465 10.69 -11.68 12.82
CA VAL A 465 10.79 -12.90 12.04
C VAL A 465 9.54 -13.71 12.31
N ASP A 466 8.54 -13.57 11.45
CA ASP A 466 7.24 -14.20 11.67
C ASP A 466 6.74 -14.88 10.39
N ALA A 467 5.58 -15.54 10.47
CA ALA A 467 4.98 -16.27 9.37
C ALA A 467 3.46 -16.06 9.28
N PHE A 468 2.97 -16.16 8.07
CA PHE A 468 1.56 -16.27 7.75
C PHE A 468 1.34 -17.54 6.92
N ALA A 469 0.34 -18.35 7.27
CA ALA A 469 0.15 -19.62 6.60
C ALA A 469 -1.30 -19.87 6.21
N THR A 470 -1.48 -20.60 5.10
CA THR A 470 -2.79 -21.01 4.59
C THR A 470 -2.81 -22.50 4.32
N TYR A 471 -4.03 -23.07 4.37
CA TYR A 471 -4.31 -24.46 4.06
C TYR A 471 -5.57 -24.56 3.20
N GLY A 472 -5.40 -25.08 2.00
CA GLY A 472 -6.45 -25.30 0.99
C GLY A 472 -6.68 -26.78 0.69
N ASP A 473 -7.32 -27.04 -0.45
CA ASP A 473 -7.53 -28.39 -0.93
C ASP A 473 -6.24 -28.92 -1.57
N HIS A 474 -5.65 -29.94 -0.97
CA HIS A 474 -4.37 -30.57 -1.38
C HIS A 474 -3.17 -29.61 -1.42
N GLU A 475 -3.22 -28.48 -0.72
CA GLU A 475 -2.12 -27.54 -0.69
C GLU A 475 -2.00 -26.81 0.66
N ALA A 476 -0.79 -26.39 0.97
CA ALA A 476 -0.51 -25.45 2.06
C ALA A 476 0.55 -24.45 1.61
N ALA A 477 0.48 -23.22 2.11
CA ALA A 477 1.47 -22.21 1.84
C ALA A 477 1.91 -21.53 3.13
N VAL A 478 3.22 -21.26 3.27
CA VAL A 478 3.82 -20.60 4.43
C VAL A 478 4.68 -19.46 3.95
N LEU A 479 4.22 -18.22 4.16
CA LEU A 479 4.98 -17.01 3.92
C LEU A 479 5.76 -16.68 5.20
N VAL A 480 7.07 -16.42 5.09
CA VAL A 480 7.95 -16.07 6.19
C VAL A 480 8.74 -14.82 5.81
N TRP A 481 8.93 -13.90 6.74
CA TRP A 481 9.72 -12.68 6.54
C TRP A 481 10.69 -12.44 7.69
N ASN A 482 11.71 -11.61 7.40
CA ASN A 482 12.63 -11.06 8.38
C ASN A 482 12.59 -9.53 8.22
N TYR A 483 11.64 -8.88 8.87
CA TYR A 483 11.39 -7.45 8.75
C TYR A 483 11.99 -6.65 9.92
N HIS A 484 12.48 -5.45 9.62
CA HIS A 484 12.86 -4.44 10.61
C HIS A 484 12.61 -3.04 10.03
N ASP A 485 12.15 -2.09 10.87
CA ASP A 485 11.90 -0.72 10.42
C ASP A 485 13.15 -0.02 9.87
N ALA A 486 14.33 -0.25 10.46
CA ALA A 486 15.54 0.40 10.00
C ALA A 486 16.16 -0.31 8.79
N GLU A 487 16.52 0.47 7.78
CA GLU A 487 17.33 0.05 6.64
C GLU A 487 18.73 -0.37 7.08
N GLY A 488 19.33 -1.29 6.36
CA GLY A 488 20.73 -1.70 6.49
C GLY A 488 20.94 -3.20 6.63
N ALA A 489 22.17 -3.61 6.39
CA ALA A 489 22.59 -5.00 6.50
C ALA A 489 22.57 -5.47 7.96
N ALA A 490 22.20 -6.72 8.15
CA ALA A 490 22.29 -7.43 9.42
C ALA A 490 22.48 -8.93 9.13
N GLU A 491 22.88 -9.68 10.15
CA GLU A 491 22.99 -11.13 10.01
C GLU A 491 21.63 -11.75 9.63
N PRO A 492 21.60 -12.69 8.69
CA PRO A 492 20.41 -13.42 8.33
C PRO A 492 19.83 -14.18 9.53
N ALA A 493 18.52 -14.29 9.60
CA ALA A 493 17.85 -15.12 10.59
C ALA A 493 17.92 -16.60 10.18
N THR A 494 18.65 -17.40 10.95
CA THR A 494 18.57 -18.88 10.83
C THR A 494 17.21 -19.34 11.36
N THR A 495 16.43 -20.00 10.50
CA THR A 495 15.02 -20.28 10.78
C THR A 495 14.70 -21.74 10.49
N THR A 496 13.99 -22.40 11.40
CA THR A 496 13.39 -23.71 11.19
C THR A 496 11.87 -23.62 11.20
N VAL A 497 11.25 -23.88 10.05
CA VAL A 497 9.80 -23.92 9.87
C VAL A 497 9.31 -25.36 10.01
N THR A 498 8.52 -25.64 11.03
CA THR A 498 7.89 -26.95 11.25
C THR A 498 6.41 -26.88 10.95
N ILE A 499 5.96 -27.66 9.98
CA ILE A 499 4.57 -27.78 9.53
C ILE A 499 4.02 -29.11 10.07
N LYS A 500 2.89 -29.07 10.76
CA LYS A 500 2.16 -30.24 11.28
C LYS A 500 0.69 -30.23 10.87
N GLY A 501 0.03 -31.37 10.96
CA GLY A 501 -1.37 -31.52 10.57
C GLY A 501 -1.54 -31.81 9.07
N ILE A 502 -0.48 -32.22 8.37
CA ILE A 502 -0.56 -32.80 7.03
C ILE A 502 -1.36 -34.11 7.13
N PRO A 503 -2.33 -34.37 6.23
CA PRO A 503 -3.14 -35.59 6.28
C PRO A 503 -2.29 -36.87 6.36
N ALA A 504 -2.68 -37.83 7.18
CA ALA A 504 -1.92 -39.08 7.43
C ALA A 504 -1.73 -39.93 6.15
N SER A 505 -2.57 -39.75 5.14
CA SER A 505 -2.45 -40.39 3.82
C SER A 505 -1.37 -39.78 2.93
N VAL A 506 -0.86 -38.62 3.27
CA VAL A 506 0.17 -37.92 2.51
C VAL A 506 1.54 -38.36 3.01
N HIS A 507 2.30 -39.01 2.14
CA HIS A 507 3.66 -39.48 2.44
C HIS A 507 4.74 -38.62 1.81
N LYS A 508 4.38 -37.83 0.79
CA LYS A 508 5.27 -36.85 0.11
C LYS A 508 4.48 -35.62 -0.26
N VAL A 509 5.17 -34.48 -0.24
CA VAL A 509 4.67 -33.20 -0.75
C VAL A 509 5.62 -32.66 -1.81
N PHE A 510 5.08 -31.98 -2.80
CA PHE A 510 5.88 -31.23 -3.76
C PHE A 510 6.11 -29.82 -3.18
N LEU A 511 7.37 -29.48 -2.90
CA LEU A 511 7.78 -28.21 -2.30
C LEU A 511 8.32 -27.28 -3.38
N GLU A 512 7.69 -26.12 -3.50
CA GLU A 512 8.20 -24.94 -4.20
C GLU A 512 8.61 -23.90 -3.16
N HIS A 513 9.84 -23.37 -3.26
CA HIS A 513 10.35 -22.38 -2.32
C HIS A 513 10.74 -21.11 -3.09
N TYR A 514 9.90 -20.09 -3.04
CA TYR A 514 10.13 -18.77 -3.64
C TYR A 514 10.85 -17.84 -2.67
N ARG A 515 11.59 -16.86 -3.22
CA ARG A 515 12.38 -15.92 -2.42
C ARG A 515 12.33 -14.51 -3.01
N ILE A 516 12.25 -13.51 -2.11
CA ILE A 516 12.57 -12.11 -2.38
C ILE A 516 13.72 -11.73 -1.45
N ASP A 517 14.87 -11.39 -2.02
CA ASP A 517 16.04 -10.87 -1.30
C ASP A 517 16.94 -10.08 -2.27
N ASP A 518 18.17 -9.76 -1.89
CA ASP A 518 19.10 -9.02 -2.74
C ASP A 518 19.52 -9.78 -4.02
N THR A 519 19.28 -11.08 -4.08
CA THR A 519 19.71 -11.93 -5.20
C THR A 519 18.57 -12.62 -5.94
N HIS A 520 17.36 -12.58 -5.40
CA HIS A 520 16.18 -13.22 -5.99
C HIS A 520 15.02 -12.26 -6.10
N SER A 521 14.29 -12.31 -7.22
CA SER A 521 13.09 -11.52 -7.50
C SER A 521 13.32 -10.01 -7.33
N ASN A 522 14.49 -9.52 -7.75
CA ASN A 522 14.96 -8.16 -7.44
C ASN A 522 15.73 -7.55 -8.62
N ALA A 523 15.00 -6.91 -9.53
CA ALA A 523 15.59 -6.20 -10.66
C ALA A 523 16.42 -4.98 -10.22
N TYR A 524 16.15 -4.38 -9.06
CA TYR A 524 16.90 -3.22 -8.57
C TYR A 524 18.36 -3.56 -8.29
N THR A 525 18.60 -4.64 -7.58
CA THR A 525 19.99 -5.10 -7.32
C THR A 525 20.72 -5.48 -8.61
N ALA A 526 20.02 -6.14 -9.55
CA ALA A 526 20.57 -6.44 -10.87
C ALA A 526 20.93 -5.15 -11.64
N TRP A 527 20.05 -4.14 -11.60
CA TRP A 527 20.29 -2.83 -12.22
C TRP A 527 21.52 -2.11 -11.61
N LEU A 528 21.67 -2.13 -10.28
CA LEU A 528 22.85 -1.59 -9.61
C LEU A 528 24.13 -2.31 -10.04
N ALA A 529 24.10 -3.65 -10.16
CA ALA A 529 25.24 -4.45 -10.61
C ALA A 529 25.63 -4.17 -12.06
N MET A 530 24.70 -3.72 -12.91
CA MET A 530 24.96 -3.29 -14.29
C MET A 530 25.52 -1.86 -14.40
N GLY A 531 25.73 -1.16 -13.28
CA GLY A 531 26.19 0.24 -13.24
C GLY A 531 25.07 1.26 -13.41
N SER A 532 23.86 0.91 -13.04
CA SER A 532 22.67 1.80 -12.99
C SER A 532 22.31 2.47 -14.34
N PRO A 533 22.22 1.71 -15.45
CA PRO A 533 22.00 2.30 -16.77
C PRO A 533 20.61 2.95 -16.87
N GLN A 534 20.57 4.24 -17.30
CA GLN A 534 19.31 4.93 -17.60
C GLN A 534 18.84 4.69 -19.06
N HIS A 535 19.69 4.10 -19.88
CA HIS A 535 19.38 3.65 -21.23
C HIS A 535 19.91 2.22 -21.39
N PRO A 536 19.24 1.21 -20.77
CA PRO A 536 19.70 -0.17 -20.87
C PRO A 536 19.68 -0.64 -22.32
N THR A 537 20.68 -1.42 -22.72
CA THR A 537 20.66 -2.13 -24.00
C THR A 537 19.52 -3.16 -24.01
N THR A 538 19.12 -3.66 -25.17
CA THR A 538 18.09 -4.70 -25.28
C THR A 538 18.41 -5.92 -24.42
N SER A 539 19.67 -6.34 -24.35
CA SER A 539 20.09 -7.45 -23.48
C SER A 539 19.94 -7.12 -22.01
N GLN A 540 20.45 -5.95 -21.58
CA GLN A 540 20.31 -5.50 -20.19
C GLN A 540 18.83 -5.38 -19.78
N TYR A 541 17.97 -4.87 -20.66
CA TYR A 541 16.54 -4.78 -20.40
C TYR A 541 15.92 -6.17 -20.21
N ALA A 542 16.26 -7.14 -21.08
CA ALA A 542 15.79 -8.52 -20.96
C ALA A 542 16.27 -9.17 -19.64
N ASP A 543 17.52 -8.94 -19.26
CA ASP A 543 18.08 -9.45 -18.01
C ASP A 543 17.37 -8.82 -16.78
N LEU A 544 17.06 -7.52 -16.83
CA LEU A 544 16.30 -6.83 -15.78
C LEU A 544 14.87 -7.35 -15.67
N LYS A 545 14.19 -7.57 -16.79
CA LYS A 545 12.84 -8.19 -16.78
C LYS A 545 12.88 -9.58 -16.14
N ALA A 546 13.89 -10.39 -16.48
CA ALA A 546 14.06 -11.72 -15.88
C ALA A 546 14.34 -11.65 -14.37
N ALA A 547 15.18 -10.71 -13.93
CA ALA A 547 15.51 -10.50 -12.52
C ALA A 547 14.30 -9.98 -11.70
N GLY A 548 13.39 -9.25 -12.33
CA GLY A 548 12.15 -8.74 -11.72
C GLY A 548 11.09 -9.79 -11.48
N GLN A 549 11.15 -10.95 -12.14
CA GLN A 549 10.15 -12.00 -11.99
C GLN A 549 10.28 -12.73 -10.64
N LEU A 550 9.17 -13.31 -10.15
CA LEU A 550 9.18 -14.12 -8.94
C LEU A 550 10.03 -15.38 -9.15
N GLN A 551 11.05 -15.56 -8.33
CA GLN A 551 12.08 -16.61 -8.49
C GLN A 551 12.02 -17.63 -7.36
N LEU A 552 12.33 -18.86 -7.72
CA LEU A 552 12.56 -19.96 -6.78
C LEU A 552 13.94 -19.83 -6.13
N LEU A 553 14.02 -20.05 -4.81
CA LEU A 553 15.27 -20.14 -4.07
C LEU A 553 16.03 -21.43 -4.43
N THR A 554 15.28 -22.51 -4.65
CA THR A 554 15.82 -23.83 -5.03
C THR A 554 14.89 -24.49 -6.03
N SER A 555 15.41 -25.44 -6.80
CA SER A 555 14.54 -26.24 -7.69
C SER A 555 13.45 -26.94 -6.90
N PRO A 556 12.21 -26.99 -7.42
CA PRO A 556 11.11 -27.70 -6.78
C PRO A 556 11.46 -29.19 -6.55
N GLN A 557 11.01 -29.75 -5.44
CA GLN A 557 11.38 -31.12 -5.06
C GLN A 557 10.26 -31.84 -4.28
N TRP A 558 10.25 -33.16 -4.38
CA TRP A 558 9.45 -34.02 -3.51
C TRP A 558 10.13 -34.22 -2.17
N VAL A 559 9.42 -33.93 -1.08
CA VAL A 559 9.89 -34.07 0.30
C VAL A 559 9.06 -35.12 1.02
N ASP A 560 9.73 -36.05 1.72
CA ASP A 560 9.07 -37.09 2.50
C ASP A 560 8.42 -36.51 3.76
N ILE A 561 7.21 -36.99 4.06
CA ILE A 561 6.43 -36.62 5.24
C ILE A 561 6.46 -37.77 6.26
N SER A 562 6.76 -37.46 7.52
CA SER A 562 6.75 -38.41 8.62
C SER A 562 5.73 -37.98 9.68
N ASN A 563 4.78 -38.87 9.98
CA ASN A 563 3.74 -38.66 10.99
C ASN A 563 2.96 -37.34 10.82
N GLY A 564 2.63 -36.97 9.56
CA GLY A 564 1.89 -35.74 9.24
C GLY A 564 2.68 -34.44 9.51
N ARG A 565 4.03 -34.54 9.53
CA ARG A 565 4.91 -33.42 9.87
C ARG A 565 6.11 -33.34 8.94
N MET A 566 6.57 -32.12 8.69
CA MET A 566 7.85 -31.84 8.04
C MET A 566 8.52 -30.61 8.67
N SER A 567 9.82 -30.46 8.46
CA SER A 567 10.59 -29.28 8.87
C SER A 567 11.49 -28.82 7.74
N ILE A 568 11.57 -27.51 7.57
CA ILE A 568 12.41 -26.85 6.55
C ILE A 568 13.33 -25.88 7.28
N ALA A 569 14.64 -26.12 7.20
CA ALA A 569 15.65 -25.17 7.66
C ALA A 569 15.96 -24.18 6.53
N THR A 570 16.00 -22.90 6.81
CA THR A 570 16.31 -21.84 5.86
C THR A 570 16.96 -20.66 6.56
N SER A 571 17.74 -19.89 5.82
CA SER A 571 18.29 -18.62 6.26
C SER A 571 17.59 -17.50 5.53
N ILE A 572 17.03 -16.53 6.27
CA ILE A 572 16.28 -15.43 5.70
C ILE A 572 17.08 -14.14 5.94
N PRO A 573 17.62 -13.51 4.89
CA PRO A 573 18.33 -12.23 5.01
C PRO A 573 17.42 -11.16 5.62
N ARG A 574 18.03 -10.14 6.21
CA ARG A 574 17.30 -8.94 6.62
C ARG A 574 16.51 -8.37 5.46
N GLN A 575 15.23 -8.03 5.66
CA GLN A 575 14.28 -7.62 4.64
C GLN A 575 13.99 -8.70 3.58
N GLY A 576 14.36 -9.96 3.85
CA GLY A 576 14.05 -11.10 2.99
C GLY A 576 12.68 -11.70 3.27
N ILE A 577 12.08 -12.28 2.22
CA ILE A 577 10.79 -12.98 2.28
C ILE A 577 10.93 -14.33 1.59
N SER A 578 10.34 -15.37 2.19
CA SER A 578 10.22 -16.70 1.60
C SER A 578 8.76 -17.12 1.53
N LEU A 579 8.35 -17.71 0.43
CA LEU A 579 7.09 -18.45 0.33
C LEU A 579 7.40 -19.92 0.08
N MET A 580 6.98 -20.79 1.00
CA MET A 580 7.05 -22.24 0.88
C MET A 580 5.66 -22.75 0.53
N ARG A 581 5.51 -23.27 -0.69
CA ARG A 581 4.25 -23.83 -1.17
C ARG A 581 4.37 -25.34 -1.25
N LEU A 582 3.41 -26.03 -0.68
CA LEU A 582 3.34 -27.49 -0.63
C LEU A 582 2.09 -27.95 -1.36
N ALA A 583 2.22 -28.95 -2.23
CA ALA A 583 1.11 -29.60 -2.92
C ALA A 583 1.21 -31.13 -2.78
N TRP A 584 0.06 -31.85 -2.73
CA TRP A 584 0.02 -33.31 -2.63
C TRP A 584 -1.21 -33.94 -3.27
#